data_5d153e6321fb2a6641a2b2b22a59c43b
#
_entry.id   5d153e6321fb2a6641a2b2b22a59c43b
#
_cell.length_a   1.000
_cell.length_b   1.000
_cell.length_c   1.000
_cell.angle_alpha   90.00
_cell.angle_beta   90.00
_cell.angle_gamma   90.00
#
_symmetry.space_group_name_H-M   'P 1'
#
loop_
_entity.id
_entity.type
_entity.pdbx_description
1 polymer ?
#
loop_
_entity_poly.entity_id
_entity_poly.type
_entity_poly.pdbx_seq_one_letter_code
_entity_poly.pdbx_strand_id
1 'polypeptide(L)'
;MIQVDISNVWGKISLPDLLATEKEVFDAHMTLTEATGDGNDFLGWLDLPVEEETDEIRRIRAAAKKIRETSDVFVVIGIGGSYLGPRAAIELLQGPNHNIGKGKGNPQIYFAGNTLSTRHWNELCRLLEGKDFSIAIISKSGTTTEPAIATRALRWLLERKYGTEGAKARTYAITDPCKGAMRQMADEEGWETFVIPPNVGGRYSVLTAVGLLPMAVAGIDPMEVMKGAVEAKKAYDIRSFENPVWLYAACRNLLYRNGKCIEIMESFEPGFKMMGGWWQQLYGESEGKDGKGIFPVTAEFTPDLHSLGQMIQQGERNIFETMIRFDAPAQRYTIGSDLKNLDGLNYLTGKTLDFVDEKAYLGTLAAHVDGEVPVITMDMGELNEKKLGEMFYFFELACGVSAYMLGVNPFNQPGVEFYKKNMFQLLGKPGYEV
;
A
#
# COMPACT_ATOMS: atom_id res chain seq x y z
N MET A 1 2.99 14.63 -12.56
CA MET A 1 2.08 14.67 -11.40
C MET A 1 0.85 13.81 -11.68
N ILE A 2 0.29 13.18 -10.64
CA ILE A 2 -1.01 12.51 -10.70
C ILE A 2 -2.07 13.54 -11.11
N GLN A 3 -2.92 13.15 -12.05
CA GLN A 3 -4.05 13.97 -12.49
C GLN A 3 -5.34 13.37 -11.92
N VAL A 4 -6.18 14.20 -11.33
CA VAL A 4 -7.50 13.81 -10.80
C VAL A 4 -8.56 14.46 -11.66
N ASP A 5 -9.35 13.64 -12.33
CA ASP A 5 -10.51 14.08 -13.13
C ASP A 5 -11.80 13.72 -12.39
N ILE A 6 -12.60 14.74 -12.13
CA ILE A 6 -13.91 14.64 -11.48
C ILE A 6 -15.07 14.96 -12.43
N SER A 7 -14.83 14.94 -13.74
CA SER A 7 -15.87 15.25 -14.74
C SER A 7 -17.09 14.32 -14.64
N ASN A 8 -16.90 13.09 -14.15
CA ASN A 8 -17.93 12.07 -14.03
C ASN A 8 -18.63 12.02 -12.64
N VAL A 9 -18.41 13.02 -11.78
CA VAL A 9 -19.15 13.17 -10.52
C VAL A 9 -20.24 14.24 -10.60
N TRP A 10 -20.23 15.08 -11.66
CA TRP A 10 -21.21 16.14 -11.84
C TRP A 10 -22.63 15.57 -11.94
N GLY A 11 -23.58 16.27 -11.30
CA GLY A 11 -24.96 15.76 -11.14
C GLY A 11 -25.17 15.04 -9.80
N LYS A 12 -24.11 14.60 -9.12
CA LYS A 12 -24.15 14.12 -7.73
C LYS A 12 -23.55 15.13 -6.76
N ILE A 13 -22.58 15.90 -7.22
CA ILE A 13 -22.09 17.14 -6.59
C ILE A 13 -22.10 18.24 -7.64
N SER A 14 -22.20 19.49 -7.23
CA SER A 14 -22.14 20.64 -8.14
C SER A 14 -20.83 21.40 -8.00
N LEU A 15 -20.45 22.20 -9.02
CA LEU A 15 -19.28 23.07 -8.93
C LEU A 15 -19.42 24.10 -7.78
N PRO A 16 -20.57 24.74 -7.52
CA PRO A 16 -20.75 25.57 -6.34
C PRO A 16 -20.51 24.83 -5.01
N ASP A 17 -20.97 23.55 -4.88
CA ASP A 17 -20.71 22.75 -3.68
C ASP A 17 -19.21 22.50 -3.49
N LEU A 18 -18.50 22.16 -4.56
CA LEU A 18 -17.05 21.97 -4.52
C LEU A 18 -16.34 23.26 -4.09
N LEU A 19 -16.65 24.38 -4.72
CA LEU A 19 -16.04 25.68 -4.38
C LEU A 19 -16.34 26.11 -2.94
N ALA A 20 -17.53 25.78 -2.42
CA ALA A 20 -17.89 26.06 -1.02
C ALA A 20 -17.01 25.30 -0.01
N THR A 21 -16.37 24.18 -0.41
CA THR A 21 -15.46 23.43 0.48
C THR A 21 -14.02 23.95 0.48
N GLU A 22 -13.67 24.95 -0.33
CA GLU A 22 -12.29 25.42 -0.49
C GLU A 22 -11.66 25.83 0.86
N LYS A 23 -12.42 26.60 1.67
CA LYS A 23 -11.92 26.97 2.99
C LYS A 23 -11.74 25.76 3.91
N GLU A 24 -12.63 24.81 3.88
CA GLU A 24 -12.57 23.61 4.72
C GLU A 24 -11.35 22.73 4.36
N VAL A 25 -11.09 22.54 3.06
CA VAL A 25 -9.92 21.81 2.57
C VAL A 25 -8.64 22.56 2.94
N PHE A 26 -8.62 23.89 2.79
CA PHE A 26 -7.51 24.73 3.20
C PHE A 26 -7.22 24.55 4.70
N ASP A 27 -8.25 24.70 5.55
CA ASP A 27 -8.11 24.56 7.00
C ASP A 27 -7.61 23.16 7.38
N ALA A 28 -8.11 22.09 6.75
CA ALA A 28 -7.67 20.71 6.96
C ALA A 28 -6.20 20.49 6.53
N HIS A 29 -5.81 21.04 5.38
CA HIS A 29 -4.43 20.97 4.89
C HIS A 29 -3.47 21.73 5.83
N MET A 30 -3.85 22.91 6.29
CA MET A 30 -3.05 23.70 7.23
C MET A 30 -2.96 23.00 8.59
N THR A 31 -4.06 22.44 9.09
CA THR A 31 -4.08 21.63 10.32
C THR A 31 -3.07 20.49 10.26
N LEU A 32 -2.98 19.82 9.11
CA LEU A 32 -2.05 18.72 8.88
C LEU A 32 -0.60 19.22 8.80
N THR A 33 -0.32 20.21 7.96
CA THR A 33 1.05 20.66 7.67
C THR A 33 1.66 21.53 8.76
N GLU A 34 0.84 22.26 9.53
CA GLU A 34 1.26 23.05 10.70
C GLU A 34 1.23 22.24 12.00
N ALA A 35 0.87 20.96 11.94
CA ALA A 35 0.82 20.05 13.08
C ALA A 35 -0.05 20.56 14.25
N THR A 36 -1.21 21.17 13.94
CA THR A 36 -2.11 21.76 14.94
C THR A 36 -3.29 20.88 15.31
N GLY A 37 -3.50 19.76 14.59
CA GLY A 37 -4.63 18.86 14.77
C GLY A 37 -4.35 17.70 15.72
N ASP A 38 -5.40 16.94 16.03
CA ASP A 38 -5.32 15.72 16.83
C ASP A 38 -4.42 14.69 16.14
N GLY A 39 -3.51 14.06 16.91
CA GLY A 39 -2.55 13.07 16.39
C GLY A 39 -1.30 13.68 15.78
N ASN A 40 -1.03 14.95 15.99
CA ASN A 40 0.13 15.69 15.47
C ASN A 40 1.50 15.11 15.92
N ASP A 41 1.55 14.25 16.92
CA ASP A 41 2.71 13.48 17.35
C ASP A 41 3.09 12.34 16.38
N PHE A 42 2.27 12.08 15.35
CA PHE A 42 2.48 11.04 14.33
C PHE A 42 2.68 11.59 12.91
N LEU A 43 3.19 12.81 12.77
CA LEU A 43 3.39 13.48 11.47
C LEU A 43 4.81 13.35 10.88
N GLY A 44 5.67 12.53 11.48
CA GLY A 44 7.05 12.34 10.99
C GLY A 44 7.13 11.85 9.53
N TRP A 45 6.06 11.28 8.99
CA TRP A 45 6.00 10.85 7.59
C TRP A 45 6.04 12.01 6.59
N LEU A 46 5.60 13.20 6.95
CA LEU A 46 5.69 14.40 6.10
C LEU A 46 7.15 14.77 5.75
N ASP A 47 8.10 14.40 6.61
CA ASP A 47 9.51 14.73 6.45
C ASP A 47 10.39 13.56 6.02
N LEU A 48 9.78 12.39 5.74
CA LEU A 48 10.51 11.22 5.24
C LEU A 48 11.10 11.43 3.83
N PRO A 49 10.43 12.15 2.88
CA PRO A 49 11.02 12.40 1.57
C PRO A 49 12.29 13.23 1.68
N VAL A 50 13.43 12.68 1.19
CA VAL A 50 14.75 13.31 1.24
C VAL A 50 15.38 13.36 -0.14
N GLU A 51 16.05 14.49 -0.46
CA GLU A 51 16.72 14.70 -1.75
C GLU A 51 18.04 13.95 -1.86
N GLU A 52 18.75 13.81 -0.74
CA GLU A 52 20.06 13.20 -0.68
C GLU A 52 20.02 11.85 0.02
N GLU A 53 20.92 10.94 -0.37
CA GLU A 53 21.05 9.64 0.24
C GLU A 53 21.53 9.77 1.70
N THR A 54 20.65 9.40 2.64
CA THR A 54 20.98 9.38 4.08
C THR A 54 21.85 8.18 4.42
N ASP A 55 22.48 8.20 5.62
CA ASP A 55 23.21 7.04 6.13
C ASP A 55 22.33 5.80 6.26
N GLU A 56 21.06 5.98 6.65
CA GLU A 56 20.09 4.89 6.74
C GLU A 56 19.83 4.25 5.36
N ILE A 57 19.59 5.06 4.32
CA ILE A 57 19.36 4.55 2.94
C ILE A 57 20.62 3.85 2.42
N ARG A 58 21.82 4.38 2.71
CA ARG A 58 23.09 3.74 2.34
C ARG A 58 23.24 2.37 2.99
N ARG A 59 22.88 2.24 4.28
CA ARG A 59 22.87 0.98 5.01
C ARG A 59 21.84 0.00 4.46
N ILE A 60 20.64 0.47 4.12
CA ILE A 60 19.59 -0.32 3.46
C ILE A 60 20.12 -0.92 2.14
N ARG A 61 20.76 -0.11 1.30
CA ARG A 61 21.34 -0.60 0.04
C ARG A 61 22.44 -1.64 0.24
N ALA A 62 23.29 -1.44 1.26
CA ALA A 62 24.34 -2.40 1.62
C ALA A 62 23.76 -3.73 2.12
N ALA A 63 22.76 -3.69 2.99
CA ALA A 63 22.06 -4.87 3.48
C ALA A 63 21.32 -5.60 2.34
N ALA A 64 20.63 -4.86 1.47
CA ALA A 64 19.93 -5.42 0.31
C ALA A 64 20.92 -6.13 -0.64
N LYS A 65 22.08 -5.54 -0.91
CA LYS A 65 23.15 -6.18 -1.70
C LYS A 65 23.59 -7.49 -1.08
N LYS A 66 23.89 -7.49 0.23
CA LYS A 66 24.30 -8.68 0.98
C LYS A 66 23.24 -9.79 0.93
N ILE A 67 21.96 -9.43 1.13
CA ILE A 67 20.83 -10.37 1.04
C ILE A 67 20.76 -10.98 -0.37
N ARG A 68 20.84 -10.19 -1.41
CA ARG A 68 20.81 -10.65 -2.80
C ARG A 68 21.96 -11.60 -3.14
N GLU A 69 23.15 -11.33 -2.63
CA GLU A 69 24.34 -12.17 -2.86
C GLU A 69 24.29 -13.51 -2.11
N THR A 70 23.59 -13.55 -0.98
CA THR A 70 23.66 -14.70 -0.05
C THR A 70 22.39 -15.53 0.03
N SER A 71 21.26 -15.08 -0.53
CA SER A 71 19.95 -15.71 -0.35
C SER A 71 19.24 -15.97 -1.67
N ASP A 72 18.61 -17.14 -1.77
CA ASP A 72 17.64 -17.47 -2.83
C ASP A 72 16.26 -16.88 -2.50
N VAL A 73 15.97 -16.76 -1.19
CA VAL A 73 14.70 -16.28 -0.67
C VAL A 73 14.91 -15.21 0.40
N PHE A 74 14.12 -14.17 0.34
CA PHE A 74 14.02 -13.17 1.41
C PHE A 74 12.61 -13.19 1.99
N VAL A 75 12.48 -13.42 3.30
CA VAL A 75 11.19 -13.45 3.97
C VAL A 75 10.99 -12.19 4.79
N VAL A 76 9.97 -11.42 4.47
CA VAL A 76 9.56 -10.22 5.20
C VAL A 76 8.50 -10.61 6.23
N ILE A 77 8.80 -10.44 7.51
CA ILE A 77 7.89 -10.76 8.61
C ILE A 77 7.22 -9.47 9.09
N GLY A 78 5.92 -9.35 8.89
CA GLY A 78 5.16 -8.18 9.28
C GLY A 78 3.67 -8.33 9.03
N ILE A 79 2.87 -7.41 9.56
CA ILE A 79 1.41 -7.34 9.38
C ILE A 79 0.99 -5.88 9.23
N GLY A 80 -0.16 -5.62 8.61
CA GLY A 80 -0.64 -4.26 8.35
C GLY A 80 0.37 -3.43 7.56
N GLY A 81 0.70 -2.23 8.01
CA GLY A 81 1.66 -1.34 7.34
C GLY A 81 3.07 -1.93 7.17
N SER A 82 3.47 -2.84 8.06
CA SER A 82 4.73 -3.57 7.96
C SER A 82 4.76 -4.64 6.85
N TYR A 83 3.62 -4.88 6.21
CA TYR A 83 3.44 -5.90 5.17
C TYR A 83 2.89 -5.30 3.87
N LEU A 84 1.82 -4.48 3.97
CA LEU A 84 1.06 -4.01 2.81
C LEU A 84 1.88 -3.05 1.94
N GLY A 85 2.56 -2.07 2.53
CA GLY A 85 3.33 -1.07 1.78
C GLY A 85 4.45 -1.69 0.92
N PRO A 86 5.40 -2.45 1.51
CA PRO A 86 6.44 -3.10 0.71
C PRO A 86 5.90 -4.08 -0.33
N ARG A 87 4.85 -4.83 -0.02
CA ARG A 87 4.24 -5.75 -0.98
C ARG A 87 3.56 -5.00 -2.12
N ALA A 88 2.85 -3.92 -1.83
CA ALA A 88 2.24 -3.04 -2.83
C ALA A 88 3.27 -2.52 -3.83
N ALA A 89 4.41 -2.02 -3.33
CA ALA A 89 5.49 -1.52 -4.17
C ALA A 89 6.04 -2.58 -5.12
N ILE A 90 6.34 -3.76 -4.57
CA ILE A 90 6.97 -4.85 -5.33
C ILE A 90 6.00 -5.42 -6.38
N GLU A 91 4.75 -5.70 -6.00
CA GLU A 91 3.77 -6.27 -6.93
C GLU A 91 3.33 -5.27 -7.99
N LEU A 92 3.23 -3.97 -7.66
CA LEU A 92 2.89 -2.95 -8.64
C LEU A 92 3.97 -2.79 -9.72
N LEU A 93 5.26 -2.71 -9.33
CA LEU A 93 6.35 -2.48 -10.29
C LEU A 93 6.80 -3.75 -11.03
N GLN A 94 6.63 -4.94 -10.44
CA GLN A 94 7.17 -6.19 -10.98
C GLN A 94 6.09 -7.23 -11.32
N GLY A 95 4.83 -6.89 -11.08
CA GLY A 95 3.69 -7.77 -11.29
C GLY A 95 3.48 -8.81 -10.19
N PRO A 96 2.29 -9.44 -10.14
CA PRO A 96 1.93 -10.43 -9.11
C PRO A 96 2.79 -11.71 -9.16
N ASN A 97 3.41 -11.98 -10.29
CA ASN A 97 4.25 -13.15 -10.51
C ASN A 97 5.76 -12.86 -10.36
N HIS A 98 6.13 -11.80 -9.68
CA HIS A 98 7.50 -11.28 -9.55
C HIS A 98 8.54 -12.30 -9.05
N ASN A 99 8.13 -13.41 -8.44
CA ASN A 99 9.04 -14.45 -7.93
C ASN A 99 9.45 -15.50 -8.97
N ILE A 100 8.81 -15.51 -10.15
CA ILE A 100 9.12 -16.51 -11.20
C ILE A 100 10.55 -16.30 -11.73
N GLY A 101 11.33 -17.37 -11.78
CA GLY A 101 12.71 -17.34 -12.29
C GLY A 101 13.73 -16.65 -11.39
N LYS A 102 13.36 -16.25 -10.17
CA LYS A 102 14.27 -15.61 -9.22
C LYS A 102 14.98 -16.62 -8.32
N GLY A 103 16.14 -16.23 -7.81
CA GLY A 103 17.01 -16.98 -6.91
C GLY A 103 18.20 -16.12 -6.48
N LYS A 104 19.34 -16.73 -6.13
CA LYS A 104 20.54 -16.02 -5.70
C LYS A 104 20.96 -14.93 -6.69
N GLY A 105 21.24 -13.72 -6.18
CA GLY A 105 21.49 -12.52 -6.96
C GLY A 105 20.22 -11.70 -7.24
N ASN A 106 19.05 -12.34 -7.28
CA ASN A 106 17.74 -11.73 -7.38
C ASN A 106 16.72 -12.59 -6.61
N PRO A 107 16.69 -12.52 -5.27
CA PRO A 107 15.95 -13.45 -4.43
C PRO A 107 14.44 -13.36 -4.64
N GLN A 108 13.77 -14.50 -4.44
CA GLN A 108 12.33 -14.55 -4.30
C GLN A 108 11.93 -13.85 -2.99
N ILE A 109 10.85 -13.08 -3.00
CA ILE A 109 10.38 -12.35 -1.82
C ILE A 109 9.05 -12.93 -1.37
N TYR A 110 8.99 -13.36 -0.12
CA TYR A 110 7.78 -13.86 0.51
C TYR A 110 7.49 -13.12 1.80
N PHE A 111 6.22 -13.15 2.19
CA PHE A 111 5.74 -12.47 3.40
C PHE A 111 5.23 -13.49 4.40
N ALA A 112 5.53 -13.26 5.67
CA ALA A 112 5.12 -14.08 6.79
C ALA A 112 4.64 -13.22 7.97
N GLY A 113 3.91 -13.82 8.92
CA GLY A 113 3.39 -13.07 10.07
C GLY A 113 2.22 -12.16 9.75
N ASN A 114 1.65 -12.28 8.57
CA ASN A 114 0.42 -11.60 8.14
C ASN A 114 -0.82 -12.51 8.24
N THR A 115 -0.64 -13.75 8.67
CA THR A 115 -1.70 -14.76 8.85
C THR A 115 -1.33 -15.78 9.92
N LEU A 116 -2.34 -16.42 10.53
CA LEU A 116 -2.20 -17.56 11.45
C LEU A 116 -2.52 -18.89 10.76
N SER A 117 -2.59 -18.93 9.43
CA SER A 117 -2.90 -20.13 8.67
C SER A 117 -1.77 -21.16 8.72
N THR A 118 -2.01 -22.33 9.31
CA THR A 118 -1.08 -23.47 9.29
C THR A 118 -0.77 -23.92 7.86
N ARG A 119 -1.74 -23.83 6.94
CA ARG A 119 -1.52 -24.19 5.53
C ARG A 119 -0.47 -23.30 4.90
N HIS A 120 -0.62 -21.97 5.03
CA HIS A 120 0.35 -21.00 4.53
C HIS A 120 1.74 -21.21 5.15
N TRP A 121 1.79 -21.50 6.46
CA TRP A 121 3.05 -21.82 7.16
C TRP A 121 3.75 -23.04 6.54
N ASN A 122 3.00 -24.14 6.34
CA ASN A 122 3.55 -25.35 5.74
C ASN A 122 4.02 -25.14 4.29
N GLU A 123 3.35 -24.29 3.52
CA GLU A 123 3.79 -23.91 2.17
C GLU A 123 5.12 -23.15 2.22
N LEU A 124 5.25 -22.17 3.12
CA LEU A 124 6.50 -21.42 3.29
C LEU A 124 7.65 -22.33 3.73
N CYS A 125 7.42 -23.24 4.69
CA CYS A 125 8.46 -24.20 5.11
C CYS A 125 8.96 -25.05 3.93
N ARG A 126 8.05 -25.61 3.12
CA ARG A 126 8.42 -26.40 1.94
C ARG A 126 9.19 -25.56 0.91
N LEU A 127 8.79 -24.31 0.73
CA LEU A 127 9.48 -23.40 -0.17
C LEU A 127 10.92 -23.12 0.26
N LEU A 128 11.18 -23.05 1.56
CA LEU A 128 12.51 -22.78 2.13
C LEU A 128 13.43 -24.01 2.15
N GLU A 129 12.88 -25.22 1.96
CA GLU A 129 13.68 -26.46 1.92
C GLU A 129 14.75 -26.38 0.83
N GLY A 130 15.99 -26.62 1.21
CA GLY A 130 17.15 -26.61 0.31
C GLY A 130 17.62 -25.23 -0.15
N LYS A 131 16.88 -24.15 0.08
CA LYS A 131 17.22 -22.79 -0.36
C LYS A 131 17.95 -22.01 0.73
N ASP A 132 18.87 -21.13 0.33
CA ASP A 132 19.42 -20.12 1.21
C ASP A 132 18.43 -18.98 1.41
N PHE A 133 18.24 -18.55 2.66
CA PHE A 133 17.30 -17.48 2.95
C PHE A 133 17.77 -16.53 4.05
N SER A 134 17.26 -15.31 4.00
CA SER A 134 17.38 -14.27 5.02
C SER A 134 15.99 -13.77 5.42
N ILE A 135 15.88 -13.17 6.60
CA ILE A 135 14.61 -12.63 7.11
C ILE A 135 14.75 -11.16 7.51
N ALA A 136 13.70 -10.37 7.28
CA ALA A 136 13.50 -9.07 7.92
C ALA A 136 12.30 -9.15 8.85
N ILE A 137 12.48 -8.73 10.10
CA ILE A 137 11.46 -8.69 11.12
C ILE A 137 11.04 -7.23 11.29
N ILE A 138 9.81 -6.91 10.88
CA ILE A 138 9.28 -5.55 10.89
C ILE A 138 8.22 -5.43 11.99
N SER A 139 8.60 -4.89 13.14
CA SER A 139 7.70 -4.70 14.26
C SER A 139 8.20 -3.60 15.20
N LYS A 140 7.39 -2.57 15.40
CA LYS A 140 7.73 -1.47 16.32
C LYS A 140 7.77 -1.94 17.77
N SER A 141 6.77 -2.71 18.22
CA SER A 141 6.67 -3.22 19.60
C SER A 141 7.37 -4.57 19.81
N GLY A 142 7.39 -5.42 18.79
CA GLY A 142 7.84 -6.82 18.89
C GLY A 142 6.83 -7.77 19.56
N THR A 143 5.65 -7.29 19.94
CA THR A 143 4.65 -8.06 20.70
C THR A 143 3.38 -8.40 19.94
N THR A 144 3.26 -7.96 18.68
CA THR A 144 2.13 -8.35 17.81
C THR A 144 2.19 -9.85 17.58
N THR A 145 1.11 -10.55 17.86
CA THR A 145 1.06 -12.02 17.97
C THR A 145 1.52 -12.73 16.70
N GLU A 146 0.99 -12.36 15.56
CA GLU A 146 1.23 -13.01 14.28
C GLU A 146 2.71 -12.91 13.85
N PRO A 147 3.32 -11.71 13.77
CA PRO A 147 4.75 -11.59 13.46
C PRO A 147 5.65 -12.22 14.52
N ALA A 148 5.28 -12.17 15.81
CA ALA A 148 6.09 -12.77 16.87
C ALA A 148 6.15 -14.29 16.75
N ILE A 149 5.05 -14.95 16.40
CA ILE A 149 5.01 -16.40 16.14
C ILE A 149 5.89 -16.74 14.92
N ALA A 150 5.71 -16.00 13.81
CA ALA A 150 6.51 -16.21 12.60
C ALA A 150 8.01 -15.99 12.85
N THR A 151 8.37 -14.98 13.65
CA THR A 151 9.75 -14.69 14.06
C THR A 151 10.37 -15.87 14.81
N ARG A 152 9.68 -16.41 15.82
CA ARG A 152 10.17 -17.57 16.58
C ARG A 152 10.45 -18.77 15.69
N ALA A 153 9.51 -19.06 14.80
CA ALA A 153 9.59 -20.22 13.92
C ALA A 153 10.69 -20.07 12.85
N LEU A 154 10.81 -18.90 12.20
CA LEU A 154 11.83 -18.66 11.17
C LEU A 154 13.24 -18.54 11.77
N ARG A 155 13.40 -17.94 12.96
CA ARG A 155 14.68 -17.96 13.71
C ARG A 155 15.14 -19.40 13.94
N TRP A 156 14.27 -20.25 14.47
CA TRP A 156 14.61 -21.64 14.73
C TRP A 156 15.06 -22.37 13.44
N LEU A 157 14.43 -22.09 12.29
CA LEU A 157 14.86 -22.65 11.00
C LEU A 157 16.23 -22.12 10.58
N LEU A 158 16.51 -20.81 10.76
CA LEU A 158 17.82 -20.22 10.48
C LEU A 158 18.91 -20.82 11.36
N GLU A 159 18.68 -20.91 12.67
CA GLU A 159 19.65 -21.46 13.62
C GLU A 159 19.99 -22.93 13.32
N ARG A 160 18.99 -23.73 13.00
CA ARG A 160 19.20 -25.12 12.58
C ARG A 160 20.02 -25.26 11.30
N LYS A 161 19.84 -24.33 10.36
CA LYS A 161 20.51 -24.40 9.06
C LYS A 161 21.91 -23.81 9.09
N TYR A 162 22.11 -22.68 9.78
CA TYR A 162 23.32 -21.89 9.69
C TYR A 162 24.10 -21.77 11.03
N GLY A 163 23.60 -22.34 12.13
CA GLY A 163 24.10 -22.08 13.46
C GLY A 163 23.81 -20.64 13.92
N THR A 164 24.17 -20.28 15.14
CA THR A 164 23.89 -19.00 15.78
C THR A 164 24.43 -17.80 14.98
N GLU A 165 25.71 -17.82 14.64
CA GLU A 165 26.35 -16.71 13.91
C GLU A 165 25.86 -16.59 12.48
N GLY A 166 25.57 -17.71 11.80
CA GLY A 166 25.00 -17.68 10.46
C GLY A 166 23.55 -17.17 10.46
N ALA A 167 22.76 -17.51 11.45
CA ALA A 167 21.39 -17.00 11.63
C ALA A 167 21.41 -15.49 11.93
N LYS A 168 22.28 -15.04 12.83
CA LYS A 168 22.50 -13.62 13.12
C LYS A 168 22.82 -12.82 11.86
N ALA A 169 23.74 -13.29 11.04
CA ALA A 169 24.17 -12.61 9.81
C ALA A 169 23.07 -12.50 8.72
N ARG A 170 21.96 -13.24 8.88
CA ARG A 170 20.83 -13.33 7.95
C ARG A 170 19.51 -12.76 8.50
N THR A 171 19.57 -12.19 9.71
CA THR A 171 18.42 -11.59 10.38
C THR A 171 18.58 -10.08 10.45
N TYR A 172 17.56 -9.38 10.00
CA TYR A 172 17.48 -7.92 9.99
C TYR A 172 16.23 -7.49 10.79
N ALA A 173 16.37 -6.54 11.71
CA ALA A 173 15.26 -6.04 12.50
C ALA A 173 14.95 -4.58 12.13
N ILE A 174 13.71 -4.30 11.76
CA ILE A 174 13.20 -2.96 11.49
C ILE A 174 12.25 -2.62 12.63
N THR A 175 12.66 -1.73 13.53
CA THR A 175 11.99 -1.53 14.82
C THR A 175 12.18 -0.11 15.38
N ASP A 176 11.62 0.15 16.55
CA ASP A 176 11.84 1.40 17.30
C ASP A 176 13.34 1.57 17.61
N PRO A 177 13.88 2.80 17.58
CA PRO A 177 15.31 3.04 17.84
C PRO A 177 15.76 2.72 19.26
N CYS A 178 14.85 2.81 20.25
CA CYS A 178 15.23 2.81 21.66
C CYS A 178 14.46 1.84 22.55
N LYS A 179 13.26 1.42 22.18
CA LYS A 179 12.34 0.69 23.06
C LYS A 179 11.55 -0.42 22.37
N GLY A 180 10.95 -1.28 23.19
CA GLY A 180 10.14 -2.40 22.73
C GLY A 180 10.89 -3.72 22.74
N ALA A 181 10.14 -4.81 22.83
CA ALA A 181 10.70 -6.17 22.90
C ALA A 181 11.55 -6.53 21.67
N MET A 182 11.19 -6.02 20.48
CA MET A 182 11.98 -6.25 19.27
C MET A 182 13.33 -5.54 19.33
N ARG A 183 13.39 -4.30 19.86
CA ARG A 183 14.66 -3.59 20.04
C ARG A 183 15.57 -4.35 20.99
N GLN A 184 15.05 -4.74 22.15
CA GLN A 184 15.80 -5.51 23.13
C GLN A 184 16.32 -6.84 22.54
N MET A 185 15.47 -7.59 21.85
CA MET A 185 15.85 -8.84 21.21
C MET A 185 16.94 -8.63 20.15
N ALA A 186 16.82 -7.60 19.33
CA ALA A 186 17.81 -7.29 18.30
C ALA A 186 19.17 -6.92 18.90
N ASP A 187 19.19 -6.20 20.03
CA ASP A 187 20.42 -5.84 20.74
C ASP A 187 21.09 -7.06 21.38
N GLU A 188 20.32 -7.90 22.07
CA GLU A 188 20.81 -9.12 22.72
C GLU A 188 21.39 -10.12 21.71
N GLU A 189 20.71 -10.29 20.57
CA GLU A 189 21.11 -11.22 19.50
C GLU A 189 22.16 -10.59 18.54
N GLY A 190 22.34 -9.27 18.61
CA GLY A 190 23.27 -8.51 17.76
C GLY A 190 22.87 -8.49 16.30
N TRP A 191 21.58 -8.40 15.99
CA TRP A 191 21.07 -8.27 14.62
C TRP A 191 21.35 -6.90 14.02
N GLU A 192 21.47 -6.83 12.70
CA GLU A 192 21.48 -5.55 12.01
C GLU A 192 20.08 -4.90 12.09
N THR A 193 20.06 -3.63 12.51
CA THR A 193 18.80 -2.92 12.79
C THR A 193 18.62 -1.69 11.93
N PHE A 194 17.35 -1.42 11.58
CA PHE A 194 16.88 -0.21 10.89
C PHE A 194 15.74 0.41 11.68
N VAL A 195 15.55 1.72 11.48
CA VAL A 195 14.66 2.51 12.34
C VAL A 195 13.26 2.63 11.76
N ILE A 196 12.25 2.39 12.61
CA ILE A 196 10.91 2.93 12.43
C ILE A 196 10.82 4.17 13.32
N PRO A 197 10.71 5.39 12.76
CA PRO A 197 10.64 6.59 13.57
C PRO A 197 9.46 6.54 14.55
N PRO A 198 9.64 6.94 15.82
CA PRO A 198 8.57 6.88 16.83
C PRO A 198 7.31 7.67 16.45
N ASN A 199 7.50 8.77 15.72
CA ASN A 199 6.45 9.67 15.24
C ASN A 199 5.89 9.29 13.87
N VAL A 200 6.08 8.03 13.41
CA VAL A 200 5.48 7.50 12.16
C VAL A 200 4.56 6.33 12.50
N GLY A 201 3.31 6.43 12.12
CA GLY A 201 2.32 5.37 12.24
C GLY A 201 2.56 4.21 11.27
N GLY A 202 2.09 3.00 11.60
CA GLY A 202 2.33 1.81 10.76
C GLY A 202 1.89 1.95 9.31
N ARG A 203 0.69 2.48 9.06
CA ARG A 203 0.13 2.68 7.71
C ARG A 203 0.74 3.84 6.91
N TYR A 204 1.55 4.70 7.58
CA TYR A 204 2.31 5.81 7.00
C TYR A 204 3.82 5.51 6.91
N SER A 205 4.24 4.24 7.11
CA SER A 205 5.66 3.91 7.28
C SER A 205 6.36 3.40 6.02
N VAL A 206 5.68 3.34 4.88
CA VAL A 206 6.21 2.72 3.66
C VAL A 206 7.49 3.40 3.15
N LEU A 207 7.65 4.70 3.34
CA LEU A 207 8.86 5.47 2.96
C LEU A 207 9.96 5.43 4.05
N THR A 208 9.83 4.58 5.08
CA THR A 208 10.91 4.25 6.02
C THR A 208 11.60 2.95 5.60
N ALA A 209 12.55 2.46 6.40
CA ALA A 209 13.16 1.16 6.22
C ALA A 209 12.14 0.00 6.10
N VAL A 210 10.91 0.18 6.61
CA VAL A 210 9.78 -0.77 6.49
C VAL A 210 9.51 -1.14 5.03
N GLY A 211 9.41 -0.15 4.15
CA GLY A 211 9.22 -0.37 2.72
C GLY A 211 10.53 -0.44 1.96
N LEU A 212 11.48 0.45 2.28
CA LEU A 212 12.68 0.64 1.48
C LEU A 212 13.62 -0.56 1.47
N LEU A 213 13.78 -1.31 2.59
CA LEU A 213 14.63 -2.50 2.60
C LEU A 213 14.06 -3.63 1.73
N PRO A 214 12.79 -4.03 1.86
CA PRO A 214 12.21 -5.02 0.94
C PRO A 214 12.23 -4.58 -0.52
N MET A 215 11.96 -3.30 -0.83
CA MET A 215 12.05 -2.73 -2.17
C MET A 215 13.47 -2.86 -2.75
N ALA A 216 14.50 -2.48 -1.97
CA ALA A 216 15.89 -2.58 -2.39
C ALA A 216 16.32 -4.04 -2.65
N VAL A 217 15.85 -4.99 -1.82
CA VAL A 217 16.08 -6.42 -2.05
C VAL A 217 15.40 -6.89 -3.32
N ALA A 218 14.20 -6.37 -3.62
CA ALA A 218 13.49 -6.63 -4.89
C ALA A 218 14.19 -6.03 -6.13
N GLY A 219 15.17 -5.13 -5.92
CA GLY A 219 15.89 -4.45 -7.00
C GLY A 219 15.24 -3.11 -7.41
N ILE A 220 14.32 -2.60 -6.62
CA ILE A 220 13.72 -1.26 -6.74
C ILE A 220 14.68 -0.27 -6.05
N ASP A 221 15.04 0.83 -6.73
CA ASP A 221 15.95 1.82 -6.16
C ASP A 221 15.24 2.72 -5.13
N PRO A 222 15.61 2.64 -3.82
CA PRO A 222 15.01 3.48 -2.80
C PRO A 222 15.13 4.99 -3.08
N MET A 223 16.22 5.43 -3.73
CA MET A 223 16.41 6.84 -4.01
C MET A 223 15.53 7.36 -5.13
N GLU A 224 15.22 6.53 -6.13
CA GLU A 224 14.24 6.92 -7.16
C GLU A 224 12.82 7.02 -6.56
N VAL A 225 12.46 6.11 -5.64
CA VAL A 225 11.20 6.22 -4.88
C VAL A 225 11.18 7.52 -4.05
N MET A 226 12.26 7.82 -3.31
CA MET A 226 12.37 9.04 -2.52
C MET A 226 12.29 10.31 -3.38
N LYS A 227 12.93 10.33 -4.55
CA LYS A 227 12.84 11.47 -5.48
C LYS A 227 11.39 11.73 -5.90
N GLY A 228 10.64 10.69 -6.22
CA GLY A 228 9.22 10.83 -6.55
C GLY A 228 8.40 11.41 -5.40
N ALA A 229 8.64 10.98 -4.17
CA ALA A 229 7.99 11.52 -2.98
C ALA A 229 8.39 12.98 -2.70
N VAL A 230 9.67 13.37 -2.95
CA VAL A 230 10.14 14.75 -2.83
C VAL A 230 9.48 15.65 -3.88
N GLU A 231 9.44 15.20 -5.12
CA GLU A 231 8.77 15.92 -6.21
C GLU A 231 7.28 16.12 -5.89
N ALA A 232 6.62 15.10 -5.35
CA ALA A 232 5.24 15.15 -4.88
C ALA A 232 5.03 16.13 -3.72
N LYS A 233 5.88 16.08 -2.69
CA LYS A 233 5.84 17.01 -1.55
C LYS A 233 5.87 18.46 -2.01
N LYS A 234 6.74 18.79 -2.97
CA LYS A 234 6.85 20.14 -3.55
C LYS A 234 5.63 20.50 -4.41
N ALA A 235 5.17 19.56 -5.24
CA ALA A 235 4.09 19.79 -6.18
C ALA A 235 2.71 19.95 -5.50
N TYR A 236 2.50 19.26 -4.38
CA TYR A 236 1.21 19.26 -3.66
C TYR A 236 1.13 20.34 -2.55
N ASP A 237 2.08 21.27 -2.50
CA ASP A 237 1.99 22.47 -1.63
C ASP A 237 1.13 23.61 -2.23
N ILE A 238 0.48 23.38 -3.37
CA ILE A 238 -0.46 24.31 -3.99
C ILE A 238 -1.74 24.39 -3.12
N ARG A 239 -2.17 25.64 -2.82
CA ARG A 239 -3.32 25.89 -1.92
C ARG A 239 -4.54 26.36 -2.68
N SER A 240 -4.97 25.55 -3.63
CA SER A 240 -6.17 25.73 -4.45
C SER A 240 -6.61 24.38 -4.99
N PHE A 241 -7.77 24.33 -5.68
CA PHE A 241 -8.23 23.12 -6.38
C PHE A 241 -7.39 22.73 -7.61
N GLU A 242 -6.33 23.46 -7.95
CA GLU A 242 -5.28 22.97 -8.85
C GLU A 242 -4.45 21.85 -8.21
N ASN A 243 -4.51 21.73 -6.87
CA ASN A 243 -3.90 20.63 -6.12
C ASN A 243 -4.78 19.38 -6.21
N PRO A 244 -4.31 18.30 -6.86
CA PRO A 244 -5.10 17.08 -7.00
C PRO A 244 -5.42 16.40 -5.64
N VAL A 245 -4.60 16.61 -4.61
CA VAL A 245 -4.86 16.16 -3.24
C VAL A 245 -6.13 16.83 -2.69
N TRP A 246 -6.27 18.14 -2.87
CA TRP A 246 -7.44 18.88 -2.43
C TRP A 246 -8.68 18.45 -3.18
N LEU A 247 -8.54 18.30 -4.49
CA LEU A 247 -9.64 17.92 -5.37
C LEU A 247 -10.20 16.54 -4.99
N TYR A 248 -9.30 15.57 -4.77
CA TYR A 248 -9.70 14.23 -4.34
C TYR A 248 -10.34 14.22 -2.95
N ALA A 249 -9.71 14.84 -1.96
CA ALA A 249 -10.22 14.89 -0.59
C ALA A 249 -11.59 15.58 -0.49
N ALA A 250 -11.76 16.71 -1.19
CA ALA A 250 -13.02 17.45 -1.22
C ALA A 250 -14.13 16.65 -1.90
N CYS A 251 -13.84 16.05 -3.06
CA CYS A 251 -14.79 15.27 -3.83
C CYS A 251 -15.31 14.07 -3.01
N ARG A 252 -14.42 13.31 -2.38
CA ARG A 252 -14.77 12.18 -1.49
C ARG A 252 -15.68 12.62 -0.35
N ASN A 253 -15.33 13.71 0.35
CA ASN A 253 -16.12 14.22 1.46
C ASN A 253 -17.50 14.70 1.03
N LEU A 254 -17.62 15.37 -0.14
CA LEU A 254 -18.89 15.78 -0.70
C LEU A 254 -19.76 14.58 -1.10
N LEU A 255 -19.18 13.57 -1.76
CA LEU A 255 -19.89 12.34 -2.10
C LEU A 255 -20.38 11.61 -0.85
N TYR A 256 -19.56 11.54 0.20
CA TYR A 256 -19.97 10.98 1.49
C TYR A 256 -21.15 11.73 2.11
N ARG A 257 -21.13 13.05 2.14
CA ARG A 257 -22.23 13.89 2.62
C ARG A 257 -23.51 13.71 1.81
N ASN A 258 -23.38 13.30 0.53
CA ASN A 258 -24.47 12.96 -0.36
C ASN A 258 -24.87 11.47 -0.31
N GLY A 259 -24.48 10.74 0.76
CA GLY A 259 -24.89 9.36 1.00
C GLY A 259 -24.06 8.28 0.28
N LYS A 260 -22.94 8.66 -0.36
CA LYS A 260 -22.01 7.72 -0.98
C LYS A 260 -20.99 7.27 0.08
N CYS A 261 -21.32 6.22 0.82
CA CYS A 261 -20.53 5.76 1.96
C CYS A 261 -19.54 4.63 1.65
N ILE A 262 -19.48 4.17 0.40
CA ILE A 262 -18.55 3.13 -0.06
C ILE A 262 -17.77 3.68 -1.26
N GLU A 263 -16.45 3.67 -1.15
CA GLU A 263 -15.53 3.96 -2.26
C GLU A 263 -14.93 2.68 -2.78
N ILE A 264 -15.08 2.42 -4.08
CA ILE A 264 -14.43 1.30 -4.76
C ILE A 264 -13.26 1.87 -5.54
N MET A 265 -12.02 1.52 -5.13
CA MET A 265 -10.81 1.83 -5.89
C MET A 265 -10.45 0.65 -6.77
N GLU A 266 -10.37 0.88 -8.07
CA GLU A 266 -10.11 -0.16 -9.04
C GLU A 266 -9.05 0.23 -10.06
N SER A 267 -8.42 -0.78 -10.65
CA SER A 267 -7.50 -0.65 -11.76
C SER A 267 -7.59 -1.85 -12.69
N PHE A 268 -7.30 -1.61 -13.97
CA PHE A 268 -7.12 -2.67 -14.97
C PHE A 268 -5.70 -3.26 -14.94
N GLU A 269 -4.78 -2.69 -14.13
CA GLU A 269 -3.43 -3.21 -13.91
C GLU A 269 -3.42 -4.22 -12.74
N PRO A 270 -3.19 -5.53 -13.00
CA PRO A 270 -3.23 -6.56 -11.94
C PRO A 270 -2.22 -6.34 -10.81
N GLY A 271 -1.08 -5.69 -11.11
CA GLY A 271 -0.08 -5.32 -10.11
C GLY A 271 -0.60 -4.34 -9.06
N PHE A 272 -1.68 -3.61 -9.36
CA PHE A 272 -2.28 -2.63 -8.45
C PHE A 272 -3.00 -3.25 -7.24
N LYS A 273 -3.37 -4.52 -7.29
CA LYS A 273 -4.15 -5.19 -6.23
C LYS A 273 -3.64 -4.94 -4.81
N MET A 274 -2.34 -5.08 -4.59
CA MET A 274 -1.76 -4.87 -3.27
C MET A 274 -1.59 -3.38 -2.92
N MET A 275 -1.47 -2.50 -3.91
CA MET A 275 -1.55 -1.06 -3.70
C MET A 275 -2.95 -0.66 -3.22
N GLY A 276 -3.99 -1.21 -3.82
CA GLY A 276 -5.36 -1.09 -3.32
C GLY A 276 -5.51 -1.57 -1.88
N GLY A 277 -4.92 -2.72 -1.52
CA GLY A 277 -4.92 -3.24 -0.16
C GLY A 277 -4.20 -2.32 0.86
N TRP A 278 -3.08 -1.71 0.47
CA TRP A 278 -2.40 -0.69 1.28
C TRP A 278 -3.28 0.56 1.44
N TRP A 279 -3.90 1.04 0.36
CA TRP A 279 -4.84 2.15 0.39
C TRP A 279 -6.05 1.86 1.30
N GLN A 280 -6.61 0.63 1.26
CA GLN A 280 -7.69 0.22 2.17
C GLN A 280 -7.30 0.37 3.64
N GLN A 281 -6.10 -0.07 4.03
CA GLN A 281 -5.63 0.11 5.40
C GLN A 281 -5.45 1.60 5.73
N LEU A 282 -4.81 2.34 4.82
CA LEU A 282 -4.55 3.77 5.01
C LEU A 282 -5.83 4.52 5.33
N TYR A 283 -6.85 4.41 4.48
CA TYR A 283 -8.12 5.13 4.64
C TYR A 283 -9.02 4.51 5.72
N GLY A 284 -9.14 3.20 5.76
CA GLY A 284 -10.01 2.51 6.73
C GLY A 284 -9.64 2.80 8.18
N GLU A 285 -8.34 2.74 8.52
CA GLU A 285 -7.87 3.05 9.87
C GLU A 285 -7.83 4.56 10.17
N SER A 286 -7.65 5.41 9.15
CA SER A 286 -7.56 6.86 9.35
C SER A 286 -8.93 7.52 9.45
N GLU A 287 -9.92 7.11 8.68
CA GLU A 287 -11.24 7.74 8.60
C GLU A 287 -12.32 7.02 9.42
N GLY A 288 -12.25 5.69 9.57
CA GLY A 288 -13.28 4.87 10.21
C GLY A 288 -13.38 5.05 11.71
N LYS A 289 -13.88 6.20 12.20
CA LYS A 289 -13.95 6.58 13.62
C LYS A 289 -15.21 7.37 13.91
N ASP A 290 -15.64 7.36 15.15
CA ASP A 290 -16.76 8.18 15.68
C ASP A 290 -18.07 8.00 14.88
N GLY A 291 -18.30 6.79 14.33
CA GLY A 291 -19.45 6.50 13.48
C GLY A 291 -19.40 7.14 12.09
N LYS A 292 -18.24 7.64 11.67
CA LYS A 292 -17.97 8.27 10.37
C LYS A 292 -17.00 7.42 9.54
N GLY A 293 -16.84 7.80 8.29
CA GLY A 293 -15.84 7.25 7.36
C GLY A 293 -16.48 6.63 6.13
N ILE A 294 -15.73 6.69 5.03
CA ILE A 294 -16.07 6.03 3.76
C ILE A 294 -15.48 4.64 3.81
N PHE A 295 -16.30 3.61 3.54
CA PHE A 295 -15.83 2.23 3.57
C PHE A 295 -14.98 1.95 2.31
N PRO A 296 -13.67 1.69 2.46
CA PRO A 296 -12.77 1.52 1.32
C PRO A 296 -12.85 0.07 0.81
N VAL A 297 -13.17 -0.10 -0.46
CA VAL A 297 -13.19 -1.38 -1.17
C VAL A 297 -12.21 -1.32 -2.33
N THR A 298 -11.62 -2.43 -2.72
CA THR A 298 -10.81 -2.52 -3.94
C THR A 298 -11.36 -3.54 -4.89
N ALA A 299 -11.24 -3.29 -6.20
CA ALA A 299 -11.58 -4.23 -7.25
C ALA A 299 -10.44 -4.31 -8.28
N GLU A 300 -10.31 -5.47 -8.92
CA GLU A 300 -9.36 -5.73 -10.00
C GLU A 300 -10.16 -5.92 -11.29
N PHE A 301 -10.11 -4.97 -12.18
CA PHE A 301 -10.77 -5.09 -13.49
C PHE A 301 -9.79 -5.74 -14.49
N THR A 302 -10.24 -6.57 -15.42
CA THR A 302 -11.61 -6.98 -15.78
C THR A 302 -12.23 -8.09 -14.93
N PRO A 303 -11.47 -8.91 -14.14
CA PRO A 303 -12.05 -10.04 -13.40
C PRO A 303 -13.28 -9.66 -12.56
N ASP A 304 -13.20 -8.56 -11.82
CA ASP A 304 -14.28 -8.15 -10.92
C ASP A 304 -15.46 -7.47 -11.64
N LEU A 305 -15.36 -7.13 -12.92
CA LEU A 305 -16.54 -6.82 -13.73
C LEU A 305 -17.46 -8.05 -13.86
N HIS A 306 -16.87 -9.26 -13.81
CA HIS A 306 -17.62 -10.53 -13.84
C HIS A 306 -18.10 -11.01 -12.45
N SER A 307 -17.81 -10.24 -11.39
CA SER A 307 -18.25 -10.53 -10.01
C SER A 307 -19.04 -9.36 -9.41
N LEU A 308 -18.48 -8.16 -9.38
CA LEU A 308 -19.07 -6.96 -8.78
C LEU A 308 -19.82 -6.06 -9.80
N GLY A 309 -19.54 -6.20 -11.10
CA GLY A 309 -20.06 -5.32 -12.13
C GLY A 309 -21.58 -5.18 -12.10
N GLN A 310 -22.33 -6.27 -11.85
CA GLN A 310 -23.80 -6.21 -11.72
C GLN A 310 -24.23 -5.35 -10.51
N MET A 311 -23.54 -5.48 -9.37
CA MET A 311 -23.85 -4.71 -8.17
C MET A 311 -23.52 -3.23 -8.35
N ILE A 312 -22.39 -2.93 -8.98
CA ILE A 312 -21.99 -1.57 -9.31
C ILE A 312 -23.01 -0.95 -10.25
N GLN A 313 -23.36 -1.63 -11.35
CA GLN A 313 -24.22 -1.11 -12.40
C GLN A 313 -25.68 -0.88 -11.96
N GLN A 314 -26.27 -1.79 -11.17
CA GLN A 314 -27.69 -1.80 -10.85
C GLN A 314 -28.02 -1.99 -9.36
N GLY A 315 -27.02 -2.04 -8.48
CA GLY A 315 -27.24 -2.18 -7.05
C GLY A 315 -27.65 -0.86 -6.37
N GLU A 316 -27.52 -0.82 -5.05
CA GLU A 316 -27.81 0.38 -4.26
C GLU A 316 -26.87 1.54 -4.61
N ARG A 317 -27.42 2.76 -4.72
CA ARG A 317 -26.68 3.97 -5.14
C ARG A 317 -25.90 4.64 -3.98
N ASN A 318 -25.30 3.87 -3.09
CA ASN A 318 -24.50 4.32 -1.95
C ASN A 318 -22.98 4.25 -2.20
N ILE A 319 -22.57 3.88 -3.41
CA ILE A 319 -21.19 3.72 -3.86
C ILE A 319 -20.75 4.89 -4.75
N PHE A 320 -19.43 5.07 -4.83
CA PHE A 320 -18.73 5.79 -5.90
C PHE A 320 -17.43 5.07 -6.22
N GLU A 321 -16.85 5.35 -7.37
CA GLU A 321 -15.63 4.69 -7.85
C GLU A 321 -14.47 5.67 -7.96
N THR A 322 -13.26 5.13 -7.78
CA THR A 322 -11.98 5.80 -8.08
C THR A 322 -11.18 4.89 -9.00
N MET A 323 -11.22 5.19 -10.31
CA MET A 323 -10.54 4.42 -11.36
C MET A 323 -9.11 4.88 -11.54
N ILE A 324 -8.16 3.96 -11.33
CA ILE A 324 -6.73 4.21 -11.45
C ILE A 324 -6.23 3.75 -12.81
N ARG A 325 -5.56 4.65 -13.54
CA ARG A 325 -4.98 4.39 -14.86
C ARG A 325 -3.48 4.58 -14.85
N PHE A 326 -2.79 3.76 -15.65
CA PHE A 326 -1.38 3.89 -15.97
C PHE A 326 -1.16 3.96 -17.47
N ASP A 327 -0.06 4.56 -17.90
CA ASP A 327 0.36 4.50 -19.29
C ASP A 327 0.67 3.05 -19.69
N ALA A 328 0.37 2.72 -20.94
CA ALA A 328 0.67 1.40 -21.47
C ALA A 328 2.18 1.13 -21.46
N PRO A 329 2.63 -0.11 -21.13
CA PRO A 329 4.03 -0.46 -21.10
C PRO A 329 4.67 -0.35 -22.48
N ALA A 330 6.00 -0.14 -22.52
CA ALA A 330 6.73 -0.04 -23.79
C ALA A 330 6.67 -1.34 -24.59
N GLN A 331 6.70 -2.51 -23.93
CA GLN A 331 6.55 -3.81 -24.58
C GLN A 331 5.07 -4.16 -24.70
N ARG A 332 4.60 -4.33 -25.94
CA ARG A 332 3.20 -4.57 -26.27
C ARG A 332 2.98 -5.94 -26.89
N TYR A 333 1.85 -6.54 -26.61
CA TYR A 333 1.40 -7.77 -27.26
C TYR A 333 0.38 -7.44 -28.36
N THR A 334 0.64 -7.92 -29.60
CA THR A 334 -0.27 -7.73 -30.74
C THR A 334 -1.08 -9.02 -30.99
N ILE A 335 -2.39 -8.86 -31.12
CA ILE A 335 -3.33 -9.96 -31.32
C ILE A 335 -3.17 -10.51 -32.76
N GLY A 336 -2.93 -11.81 -32.84
CA GLY A 336 -2.84 -12.54 -34.10
C GLY A 336 -4.22 -12.88 -34.69
N SER A 337 -4.23 -13.35 -35.97
CA SER A 337 -5.45 -13.89 -36.58
C SER A 337 -5.57 -15.38 -36.34
N ASP A 338 -6.79 -15.90 -36.23
CA ASP A 338 -7.11 -17.33 -36.29
C ASP A 338 -7.77 -17.68 -37.64
N LEU A 339 -7.31 -18.76 -38.29
CA LEU A 339 -7.79 -19.16 -39.60
C LEU A 339 -9.28 -19.54 -39.61
N LYS A 340 -9.80 -20.09 -38.54
CA LYS A 340 -11.19 -20.52 -38.42
C LYS A 340 -12.11 -19.46 -37.86
N ASN A 341 -11.54 -18.51 -37.11
CA ASN A 341 -12.30 -17.42 -36.42
C ASN A 341 -13.55 -17.93 -35.67
N LEU A 342 -13.41 -19.08 -34.98
CA LEU A 342 -14.55 -19.68 -34.25
C LEU A 342 -14.97 -18.86 -33.02
N ASP A 343 -14.04 -18.11 -32.48
CA ASP A 343 -14.26 -17.16 -31.37
C ASP A 343 -14.81 -15.80 -31.84
N GLY A 344 -14.82 -15.55 -33.16
CA GLY A 344 -15.28 -14.31 -33.75
C GLY A 344 -14.34 -13.12 -33.55
N LEU A 345 -13.10 -13.31 -33.05
CA LEU A 345 -12.21 -12.24 -32.61
C LEU A 345 -11.26 -11.68 -33.69
N ASN A 346 -11.33 -12.15 -34.93
CA ASN A 346 -10.45 -11.64 -36.00
C ASN A 346 -10.59 -10.13 -36.27
N TYR A 347 -11.67 -9.48 -35.83
CA TYR A 347 -11.79 -8.01 -35.91
C TYR A 347 -10.77 -7.28 -35.02
N LEU A 348 -10.12 -7.98 -34.06
CA LEU A 348 -9.05 -7.46 -33.21
C LEU A 348 -7.66 -7.70 -33.80
N THR A 349 -7.54 -8.44 -34.91
CA THR A 349 -6.23 -8.73 -35.51
C THR A 349 -5.43 -7.47 -35.77
N GLY A 350 -4.18 -7.45 -35.32
CA GLY A 350 -3.27 -6.31 -35.44
C GLY A 350 -3.48 -5.21 -34.39
N LYS A 351 -4.49 -5.32 -33.53
CA LYS A 351 -4.64 -4.47 -32.33
C LYS A 351 -3.73 -4.98 -31.21
N THR A 352 -3.33 -4.08 -30.29
CA THR A 352 -2.59 -4.46 -29.08
C THR A 352 -3.55 -4.79 -27.93
N LEU A 353 -3.07 -5.52 -26.91
CA LEU A 353 -3.87 -5.72 -25.68
C LEU A 353 -4.20 -4.39 -25.03
N ASP A 354 -3.24 -3.45 -24.95
CA ASP A 354 -3.48 -2.11 -24.37
C ASP A 354 -4.61 -1.35 -25.07
N PHE A 355 -4.73 -1.52 -26.40
CA PHE A 355 -5.85 -0.94 -27.13
C PHE A 355 -7.19 -1.53 -26.67
N VAL A 356 -7.24 -2.86 -26.44
CA VAL A 356 -8.47 -3.52 -25.98
C VAL A 356 -8.78 -3.13 -24.53
N ASP A 357 -7.76 -3.10 -23.69
CA ASP A 357 -7.84 -2.68 -22.30
C ASP A 357 -8.38 -1.25 -22.15
N GLU A 358 -7.84 -0.31 -22.95
CA GLU A 358 -8.36 1.06 -23.01
C GLU A 358 -9.84 1.11 -23.39
N LYS A 359 -10.28 0.25 -24.34
CA LYS A 359 -11.70 0.22 -24.73
C LYS A 359 -12.56 -0.45 -23.66
N ALA A 360 -12.04 -1.42 -22.91
CA ALA A 360 -12.71 -2.00 -21.76
C ALA A 360 -12.89 -0.94 -20.66
N TYR A 361 -11.82 -0.19 -20.34
CA TYR A 361 -11.89 0.94 -19.40
C TYR A 361 -12.96 1.98 -19.81
N LEU A 362 -12.87 2.50 -21.05
CA LEU A 362 -13.81 3.52 -21.53
C LEU A 362 -15.26 3.02 -21.55
N GLY A 363 -15.47 1.76 -21.94
CA GLY A 363 -16.79 1.14 -21.95
C GLY A 363 -17.37 0.95 -20.54
N THR A 364 -16.53 0.55 -19.58
CA THR A 364 -16.90 0.42 -18.17
C THR A 364 -17.24 1.77 -17.56
N LEU A 365 -16.37 2.76 -17.75
CA LEU A 365 -16.59 4.13 -17.26
C LEU A 365 -17.94 4.69 -17.78
N ALA A 366 -18.18 4.61 -19.09
CA ALA A 366 -19.43 5.09 -19.68
C ALA A 366 -20.66 4.37 -19.09
N ALA A 367 -20.59 3.04 -18.98
CA ALA A 367 -21.70 2.26 -18.44
C ALA A 367 -22.00 2.59 -16.96
N HIS A 368 -20.98 2.72 -16.13
CA HIS A 368 -21.16 3.02 -14.70
C HIS A 368 -21.69 4.44 -14.49
N VAL A 369 -21.19 5.41 -15.26
CA VAL A 369 -21.71 6.79 -15.24
C VAL A 369 -23.17 6.84 -15.72
N ASP A 370 -23.53 6.16 -16.80
CA ASP A 370 -24.93 6.02 -17.26
C ASP A 370 -25.80 5.32 -16.20
N GLY A 371 -25.20 4.40 -15.41
CA GLY A 371 -25.82 3.77 -14.25
C GLY A 371 -25.91 4.65 -13.00
N GLU A 372 -25.58 5.94 -13.11
CA GLU A 372 -25.60 6.92 -12.02
C GLU A 372 -24.57 6.67 -10.88
N VAL A 373 -23.49 5.95 -11.16
CA VAL A 373 -22.35 5.81 -10.25
C VAL A 373 -21.39 6.98 -10.48
N PRO A 374 -21.08 7.80 -9.47
CA PRO A 374 -20.05 8.82 -9.58
C PRO A 374 -18.69 8.17 -9.72
N VAL A 375 -17.88 8.65 -10.66
CA VAL A 375 -16.52 8.11 -10.90
C VAL A 375 -15.50 9.23 -10.84
N ILE A 376 -14.49 9.07 -9.98
CA ILE A 376 -13.26 9.86 -9.98
C ILE A 376 -12.25 9.07 -10.81
N THR A 377 -11.62 9.70 -11.78
CA THR A 377 -10.53 9.07 -12.54
C THR A 377 -9.19 9.63 -12.11
N MET A 378 -8.20 8.77 -11.87
CA MET A 378 -6.83 9.17 -11.57
C MET A 378 -5.89 8.64 -12.63
N ASP A 379 -5.25 9.54 -13.37
CA ASP A 379 -4.19 9.21 -14.32
C ASP A 379 -2.83 9.31 -13.60
N MET A 380 -2.18 8.16 -13.45
CA MET A 380 -0.89 8.04 -12.78
C MET A 380 0.28 8.28 -13.76
N GLY A 381 0.03 8.20 -15.08
CA GLY A 381 1.08 8.27 -16.10
C GLY A 381 1.95 7.01 -16.13
N GLU A 382 3.24 7.19 -16.48
CA GLU A 382 4.20 6.08 -16.57
C GLU A 382 4.49 5.46 -15.20
N LEU A 383 4.40 4.13 -15.12
CA LEU A 383 4.68 3.37 -13.91
C LEU A 383 6.20 3.12 -13.77
N ASN A 384 6.81 3.75 -12.76
CA ASN A 384 8.22 3.61 -12.41
C ASN A 384 8.42 3.90 -10.91
N GLU A 385 9.66 3.81 -10.41
CA GLU A 385 9.99 4.02 -8.99
C GLU A 385 9.61 5.43 -8.50
N LYS A 386 9.81 6.47 -9.34
CA LYS A 386 9.41 7.84 -8.98
C LYS A 386 7.89 7.96 -8.84
N LYS A 387 7.16 7.38 -9.78
CA LYS A 387 5.69 7.36 -9.74
C LYS A 387 5.20 6.65 -8.49
N LEU A 388 5.84 5.55 -8.11
CA LEU A 388 5.52 4.83 -6.87
C LEU A 388 5.69 5.73 -5.63
N GLY A 389 6.80 6.47 -5.53
CA GLY A 389 7.04 7.43 -4.44
C GLY A 389 6.02 8.56 -4.42
N GLU A 390 5.66 9.09 -5.60
CA GLU A 390 4.60 10.10 -5.76
C GLU A 390 3.25 9.56 -5.26
N MET A 391 2.88 8.32 -5.64
CA MET A 391 1.61 7.70 -5.25
C MET A 391 1.50 7.51 -3.73
N PHE A 392 2.54 7.03 -3.07
CA PHE A 392 2.53 6.87 -1.62
C PHE A 392 2.31 8.22 -0.93
N TYR A 393 3.11 9.23 -1.28
CA TYR A 393 2.99 10.55 -0.67
C TYR A 393 1.65 11.22 -0.97
N PHE A 394 1.14 11.09 -2.21
CA PHE A 394 -0.18 11.59 -2.60
C PHE A 394 -1.30 11.04 -1.73
N PHE A 395 -1.39 9.71 -1.61
CA PHE A 395 -2.46 9.08 -0.84
C PHE A 395 -2.33 9.32 0.67
N GLU A 396 -1.11 9.34 1.22
CA GLU A 396 -0.88 9.69 2.62
C GLU A 396 -1.34 11.11 2.92
N LEU A 397 -0.98 12.07 2.07
CA LEU A 397 -1.38 13.47 2.23
C LEU A 397 -2.90 13.66 2.05
N ALA A 398 -3.48 13.07 1.01
CA ALA A 398 -4.91 13.14 0.73
C ALA A 398 -5.75 12.50 1.85
N CYS A 399 -5.27 11.39 2.42
CA CYS A 399 -5.91 10.72 3.55
C CYS A 399 -5.91 11.60 4.80
N GLY A 400 -4.78 12.22 5.14
CA GLY A 400 -4.69 13.14 6.28
C GLY A 400 -5.63 14.33 6.14
N VAL A 401 -5.66 14.98 4.97
CA VAL A 401 -6.58 16.09 4.67
C VAL A 401 -8.03 15.63 4.74
N SER A 402 -8.38 14.51 4.10
CA SER A 402 -9.75 13.98 4.07
C SER A 402 -10.26 13.63 5.48
N ALA A 403 -9.43 13.01 6.31
CA ALA A 403 -9.80 12.66 7.69
C ALA A 403 -10.04 13.90 8.58
N TYR A 404 -9.23 14.96 8.42
CA TYR A 404 -9.50 16.23 9.12
C TYR A 404 -10.77 16.91 8.62
N MET A 405 -11.11 16.84 7.32
CA MET A 405 -12.40 17.29 6.79
C MET A 405 -13.59 16.51 7.39
N LEU A 406 -13.40 15.21 7.68
CA LEU A 406 -14.38 14.39 8.40
C LEU A 406 -14.47 14.75 9.89
N GLY A 407 -13.51 15.51 10.42
CA GLY A 407 -13.40 15.87 11.83
C GLY A 407 -13.04 14.68 12.71
N VAL A 408 -12.10 13.84 12.28
CA VAL A 408 -11.56 12.69 13.03
C VAL A 408 -10.04 12.76 13.11
N ASN A 409 -9.44 12.13 14.14
CA ASN A 409 -7.98 12.00 14.24
C ASN A 409 -7.46 10.99 13.19
N PRO A 410 -6.62 11.41 12.21
CA PRO A 410 -6.16 10.51 11.14
C PRO A 410 -5.21 9.41 11.60
N PHE A 411 -4.55 9.55 12.77
CA PHE A 411 -3.33 8.81 13.08
C PHE A 411 -3.46 7.79 14.21
N ASN A 412 -4.55 7.78 14.96
CA ASN A 412 -4.86 6.74 15.94
C ASN A 412 -5.76 5.64 15.33
N GLN A 413 -5.95 4.53 16.04
CA GLN A 413 -6.81 3.41 15.64
C GLN A 413 -7.36 2.67 16.88
N PRO A 414 -8.20 3.33 17.74
CA PRO A 414 -8.67 2.73 18.99
C PRO A 414 -9.54 1.48 18.78
N GLY A 415 -10.26 1.39 17.66
CA GLY A 415 -11.18 0.29 17.38
C GLY A 415 -10.51 -1.09 17.28
N VAL A 416 -9.24 -1.17 16.83
CA VAL A 416 -8.55 -2.45 16.70
C VAL A 416 -8.09 -3.05 18.04
N GLU A 417 -8.09 -2.29 19.12
CA GLU A 417 -7.70 -2.79 20.44
C GLU A 417 -8.75 -3.70 21.05
N PHE A 418 -10.03 -3.59 20.66
CA PHE A 418 -11.10 -4.43 21.21
C PHE A 418 -10.91 -5.90 20.86
N TYR A 419 -10.70 -6.25 19.58
CA TYR A 419 -10.50 -7.65 19.20
C TYR A 419 -9.20 -8.21 19.77
N LYS A 420 -8.12 -7.42 19.85
CA LYS A 420 -6.86 -7.85 20.45
C LYS A 420 -7.02 -8.23 21.92
N LYS A 421 -7.73 -7.39 22.69
CA LYS A 421 -8.02 -7.67 24.08
C LYS A 421 -8.77 -8.98 24.25
N ASN A 422 -9.84 -9.20 23.46
CA ASN A 422 -10.61 -10.45 23.48
C ASN A 422 -9.74 -11.67 23.11
N MET A 423 -8.93 -11.55 22.06
CA MET A 423 -8.01 -12.61 21.65
C MET A 423 -6.99 -12.94 22.76
N PHE A 424 -6.41 -11.93 23.43
CA PHE A 424 -5.46 -12.14 24.51
C PHE A 424 -6.09 -12.83 25.72
N GLN A 425 -7.33 -12.50 26.06
CA GLN A 425 -8.10 -13.18 27.10
C GLN A 425 -8.32 -14.67 26.74
N LEU A 426 -8.80 -14.95 25.53
CA LEU A 426 -9.02 -16.31 25.05
C LEU A 426 -7.74 -17.15 24.98
N LEU A 427 -6.60 -16.51 24.71
CA LEU A 427 -5.28 -17.15 24.69
C LEU A 427 -4.67 -17.33 26.09
N GLY A 428 -5.29 -16.82 27.15
CA GLY A 428 -4.73 -16.85 28.52
C GLY A 428 -3.46 -16.04 28.68
N LYS A 429 -3.36 -14.91 27.95
CA LYS A 429 -2.19 -14.03 28.04
C LYS A 429 -2.10 -13.40 29.45
N PRO A 430 -0.96 -13.52 30.15
CA PRO A 430 -0.78 -12.88 31.45
C PRO A 430 -1.11 -11.38 31.44
N GLY A 431 -1.88 -10.91 32.44
CA GLY A 431 -2.33 -9.52 32.55
C GLY A 431 -3.61 -9.20 31.75
N TYR A 432 -4.25 -10.22 31.14
CA TYR A 432 -5.54 -10.11 30.42
C TYR A 432 -6.59 -11.09 30.97
N GLU A 433 -6.43 -11.52 32.22
CA GLU A 433 -7.38 -12.38 32.90
C GLU A 433 -8.75 -11.65 33.05
N VAL A 434 -9.86 -12.42 33.08
CA VAL A 434 -11.24 -11.89 33.18
C VAL A 434 -11.53 -11.42 34.60
#